data_7aad3ed1abcd710f223265deca20e348
#
_entry.id   7aad3ed1abcd710f223265deca20e348
#
_cell.length_a   1.000
_cell.length_b   1.000
_cell.length_c   1.000
_cell.angle_alpha   90.00
_cell.angle_beta   90.00
_cell.angle_gamma   90.00
#
_symmetry.space_group_name_H-M   'P 1'
#
loop_
_entity.id
_entity.type
_entity.pdbx_description
1 polymer ?
#
loop_
_entity_poly.entity_id
_entity_poly.type
_entity_poly.pdbx_seq_one_letter_code
_entity_poly.pdbx_strand_id
1 'polypeptide(L)'
;MELRQLVTRGTILRAAVGSTVHGLHHGGQDDRDEMAVFLEPPEYRLGLKLARGQGRKLHPLEHWVERTQPEGVRSGPGDLDLVSYNLRKYLRLALKGHPTVLLLLFVPPELTLVETDLGRELRGLTGSILSKRAGRGYLGYLHGQRERLLGTRGQMRVNRPELVEAHGFDTKYAMHAVRLGYQGLELLETGRLTLPMPEPTRSRVMAVRLGERSFDEVLAEIDEVQRRLSEALAKTSLPDEPDRHVVDGFLVDAYRRAWGWS
;
A
#
# COMPACT_ATOMS: atom_id res chain seq x y z
N MET A 1 -27.68 10.55 -3.46
CA MET A 1 -26.32 10.90 -3.08
C MET A 1 -25.38 10.09 -3.95
N GLU A 2 -24.48 10.74 -4.66
CA GLU A 2 -23.48 10.05 -5.48
C GLU A 2 -22.53 9.21 -4.63
N LEU A 3 -22.07 8.07 -5.14
CA LEU A 3 -21.15 7.17 -4.43
C LEU A 3 -19.89 7.90 -3.98
N ARG A 4 -19.36 8.80 -4.80
CA ARG A 4 -18.21 9.65 -4.45
C ARG A 4 -18.46 10.44 -3.15
N GLN A 5 -19.61 11.12 -3.05
CA GLN A 5 -19.95 11.89 -1.84
C GLN A 5 -20.11 10.99 -0.61
N LEU A 6 -20.66 9.79 -0.80
CA LEU A 6 -20.81 8.80 0.26
C LEU A 6 -19.44 8.35 0.80
N VAL A 7 -18.53 7.97 -0.09
CA VAL A 7 -17.17 7.55 0.26
C VAL A 7 -16.43 8.70 0.95
N THR A 8 -16.50 9.92 0.41
CA THR A 8 -15.84 11.10 0.99
C THR A 8 -16.35 11.39 2.40
N ARG A 9 -17.67 11.36 2.62
CA ARG A 9 -18.27 11.62 3.94
C ARG A 9 -17.95 10.53 4.96
N GLY A 10 -17.87 9.27 4.50
CA GLY A 10 -17.53 8.12 5.36
C GLY A 10 -16.04 7.96 5.60
N THR A 11 -15.17 8.77 4.98
CA THR A 11 -13.71 8.63 5.10
C THR A 11 -13.25 8.95 6.52
N ILE A 12 -12.57 7.99 7.14
CA ILE A 12 -12.02 8.12 8.50
C ILE A 12 -10.50 8.34 8.51
N LEU A 13 -9.81 7.88 7.46
CA LEU A 13 -8.38 8.05 7.28
C LEU A 13 -8.08 8.17 5.79
N ARG A 14 -7.30 9.18 5.38
CA ARG A 14 -6.81 9.37 4.02
C ARG A 14 -5.42 9.98 4.05
N ALA A 15 -4.51 9.44 3.27
CA ALA A 15 -3.14 9.92 3.23
C ALA A 15 -2.51 9.72 1.85
N ALA A 16 -1.44 10.49 1.59
CA ALA A 16 -0.58 10.27 0.45
C ALA A 16 0.13 8.92 0.57
N VAL A 17 0.28 8.24 -0.56
CA VAL A 17 1.02 6.99 -0.70
C VAL A 17 1.96 7.08 -1.92
N GLY A 18 2.35 5.95 -2.51
CA GLY A 18 3.18 5.95 -3.72
C GLY A 18 4.59 6.54 -3.51
N SER A 19 5.13 7.18 -4.53
CA SER A 19 6.49 7.76 -4.49
C SER A 19 6.63 8.86 -3.43
N THR A 20 5.59 9.66 -3.25
CA THR A 20 5.57 10.79 -2.30
C THR A 20 5.83 10.35 -0.87
N VAL A 21 5.09 9.35 -0.37
CA VAL A 21 5.24 8.90 1.02
C VAL A 21 6.61 8.28 1.31
N HIS A 22 7.26 7.72 0.28
CA HIS A 22 8.59 7.13 0.43
C HIS A 22 9.73 8.16 0.31
N GLY A 23 9.44 9.40 -0.11
CA GLY A 23 10.45 10.40 -0.45
C GLY A 23 11.22 10.06 -1.74
N LEU A 24 10.58 9.32 -2.65
CA LEU A 24 11.15 8.85 -3.92
C LEU A 24 10.56 9.61 -5.13
N HIS A 25 9.98 10.78 -4.91
CA HIS A 25 9.50 11.63 -6.00
C HIS A 25 10.66 12.22 -6.80
N HIS A 26 10.46 12.39 -8.09
CA HIS A 26 11.47 12.90 -9.00
C HIS A 26 10.94 14.10 -9.78
N GLY A 27 11.47 15.28 -9.46
CA GLY A 27 11.36 16.48 -10.30
C GLY A 27 9.95 16.97 -10.63
N GLY A 28 8.95 16.76 -9.76
CA GLY A 28 7.58 17.25 -10.00
C GLY A 28 6.83 16.51 -11.11
N GLN A 29 7.34 15.37 -11.56
CA GLN A 29 6.73 14.53 -12.60
C GLN A 29 5.84 13.41 -12.05
N ASP A 30 5.67 13.34 -10.73
CA ASP A 30 4.90 12.28 -10.10
C ASP A 30 3.41 12.64 -10.01
N ASP A 31 2.58 11.62 -10.18
CA ASP A 31 1.16 11.63 -9.88
C ASP A 31 0.91 11.69 -8.35
N ARG A 32 -0.32 12.02 -7.98
CA ARG A 32 -0.76 12.03 -6.59
C ARG A 32 -1.43 10.70 -6.27
N ASP A 33 -0.65 9.78 -5.74
CA ASP A 33 -1.18 8.53 -5.21
C ASP A 33 -1.75 8.74 -3.80
N GLU A 34 -2.99 8.36 -3.57
CA GLU A 34 -3.64 8.46 -2.26
C GLU A 34 -4.38 7.17 -1.90
N MET A 35 -4.45 6.89 -0.62
CA MET A 35 -5.24 5.79 -0.09
C MET A 35 -6.16 6.29 1.03
N ALA A 36 -7.38 5.74 1.06
CA ALA A 36 -8.33 6.07 2.10
C ALA A 36 -9.01 4.83 2.69
N VAL A 37 -9.50 4.99 3.92
CA VAL A 37 -10.38 4.05 4.61
C VAL A 37 -11.68 4.76 4.91
N PHE A 38 -12.82 4.14 4.59
CA PHE A 38 -14.15 4.70 4.82
C PHE A 38 -15.10 3.70 5.47
N LEU A 39 -16.15 4.23 6.09
CA LEU A 39 -17.28 3.47 6.60
C LEU A 39 -18.48 3.69 5.67
N GLU A 40 -18.96 2.62 5.08
CA GLU A 40 -20.18 2.64 4.27
C GLU A 40 -21.44 2.63 5.14
N PRO A 41 -22.57 3.21 4.67
CA PRO A 41 -23.84 3.13 5.37
C PRO A 41 -24.35 1.70 5.50
N PRO A 42 -25.24 1.43 6.51
CA PRO A 42 -25.73 0.08 6.82
C PRO A 42 -26.39 -0.62 5.63
N GLU A 43 -27.09 0.10 4.76
CA GLU A 43 -27.72 -0.48 3.58
C GLU A 43 -26.76 -1.08 2.56
N TYR A 44 -25.50 -0.60 2.51
CA TYR A 44 -24.44 -1.18 1.68
C TYR A 44 -23.69 -2.31 2.39
N ARG A 45 -23.68 -2.27 3.74
CA ARG A 45 -22.93 -3.23 4.55
C ARG A 45 -23.75 -4.47 4.90
N LEU A 46 -24.96 -4.27 5.36
CA LEU A 46 -25.87 -5.31 5.85
C LEU A 46 -27.07 -5.51 4.92
N GLY A 47 -27.44 -4.48 4.16
CA GLY A 47 -28.54 -4.52 3.20
C GLY A 47 -28.14 -5.10 1.85
N LEU A 48 -29.08 -5.03 0.92
CA LEU A 48 -28.93 -5.54 -0.45
C LEU A 48 -28.45 -4.48 -1.46
N LYS A 49 -28.12 -3.27 -0.97
CA LYS A 49 -27.68 -2.18 -1.85
C LYS A 49 -26.28 -2.44 -2.38
N LEU A 50 -26.14 -2.33 -3.69
CA LEU A 50 -24.90 -2.52 -4.41
C LEU A 50 -24.40 -1.20 -5.01
N ALA A 51 -23.09 -1.08 -5.11
CA ALA A 51 -22.44 0.02 -5.81
C ALA A 51 -22.25 -0.31 -7.28
N ARG A 52 -22.36 0.72 -8.15
CA ARG A 52 -21.94 0.63 -9.53
C ARG A 52 -20.54 1.23 -9.62
N GLY A 53 -19.54 0.38 -9.89
CA GLY A 53 -18.18 0.82 -10.17
C GLY A 53 -18.06 1.52 -11.53
N GLN A 54 -16.83 1.76 -11.97
CA GLN A 54 -16.55 2.33 -13.30
C GLN A 54 -17.03 1.46 -14.48
N GLY A 55 -17.36 0.17 -14.22
CA GLY A 55 -18.02 -0.73 -15.17
C GLY A 55 -19.53 -0.85 -14.93
N ARG A 56 -20.23 -1.59 -15.81
CA ARG A 56 -21.70 -1.81 -15.70
C ARG A 56 -22.10 -2.78 -14.57
N LYS A 57 -21.14 -3.55 -13.99
CA LYS A 57 -21.44 -4.57 -12.98
C LYS A 57 -21.68 -3.94 -11.62
N LEU A 58 -22.72 -4.38 -10.95
CA LEU A 58 -22.99 -4.06 -9.56
C LEU A 58 -22.13 -4.96 -8.64
N HIS A 59 -21.59 -4.40 -7.57
CA HIS A 59 -20.77 -5.12 -6.60
C HIS A 59 -20.95 -4.54 -5.19
N PRO A 60 -20.62 -5.28 -4.12
CA PRO A 60 -20.56 -4.73 -2.78
C PRO A 60 -19.60 -3.53 -2.72
N LEU A 61 -19.95 -2.50 -1.96
CA LEU A 61 -19.12 -1.30 -1.79
C LEU A 61 -17.93 -1.60 -0.87
N GLU A 62 -17.00 -2.42 -1.35
CA GLU A 62 -15.78 -2.76 -0.61
C GLU A 62 -14.61 -1.82 -0.95
N HIS A 63 -14.59 -1.24 -2.14
CA HIS A 63 -13.58 -0.28 -2.56
C HIS A 63 -14.16 0.70 -3.58
N TRP A 64 -13.52 1.85 -3.66
CA TRP A 64 -13.79 2.92 -4.62
C TRP A 64 -12.46 3.40 -5.19
N VAL A 65 -12.41 3.61 -6.50
CA VAL A 65 -11.24 4.17 -7.18
C VAL A 65 -11.67 5.48 -7.84
N GLU A 66 -10.92 6.53 -7.60
CA GLU A 66 -11.09 7.83 -8.25
C GLU A 66 -9.80 8.20 -8.96
N ARG A 67 -9.91 8.52 -10.24
CA ARG A 67 -8.81 8.94 -11.10
C ARG A 67 -9.20 10.19 -11.86
N THR A 68 -8.26 11.10 -12.04
CA THR A 68 -8.47 12.31 -12.83
C THR A 68 -8.13 12.11 -14.31
N GLN A 69 -7.22 11.19 -14.62
CA GLN A 69 -6.86 10.86 -16.00
C GLN A 69 -7.92 9.98 -16.68
N PRO A 70 -8.07 10.07 -18.02
CA PRO A 70 -8.95 9.20 -18.79
C PRO A 70 -8.59 7.71 -18.64
N GLU A 71 -9.59 6.84 -18.84
CA GLU A 71 -9.38 5.39 -18.82
C GLU A 71 -8.34 4.97 -19.87
N GLY A 72 -7.37 4.14 -19.47
CA GLY A 72 -6.28 3.65 -20.33
C GLY A 72 -5.11 4.62 -20.49
N VAL A 73 -5.21 5.84 -19.96
CA VAL A 73 -4.12 6.81 -19.94
C VAL A 73 -3.33 6.65 -18.65
N ARG A 74 -1.98 6.70 -18.73
CA ARG A 74 -1.12 6.73 -17.54
C ARG A 74 -1.32 8.02 -16.77
N SER A 75 -1.30 7.94 -15.44
CA SER A 75 -1.23 9.11 -14.57
C SER A 75 0.04 9.91 -14.85
N GLY A 76 -0.12 11.21 -14.89
CA GLY A 76 0.95 12.19 -15.06
C GLY A 76 1.01 13.18 -13.91
N PRO A 77 1.86 14.23 -14.03
CA PRO A 77 2.01 15.25 -13.01
C PRO A 77 0.67 15.90 -12.64
N GLY A 78 0.35 15.87 -11.33
CA GLY A 78 -0.88 16.47 -10.80
C GLY A 78 -2.13 15.60 -10.89
N ASP A 79 -2.10 14.48 -11.62
CA ASP A 79 -3.20 13.52 -11.62
C ASP A 79 -3.39 12.86 -10.26
N LEU A 80 -4.65 12.60 -9.91
CA LEU A 80 -5.02 11.88 -8.70
C LEU A 80 -5.29 10.41 -9.02
N ASP A 81 -4.65 9.51 -8.28
CA ASP A 81 -5.00 8.07 -8.21
C ASP A 81 -5.34 7.74 -6.75
N LEU A 82 -6.64 7.81 -6.41
CA LEU A 82 -7.15 7.53 -5.07
C LEU A 82 -7.79 6.16 -5.03
N VAL A 83 -7.30 5.31 -4.14
CA VAL A 83 -7.91 4.03 -3.82
C VAL A 83 -8.48 4.08 -2.40
N SER A 84 -9.81 3.96 -2.27
CA SER A 84 -10.50 3.93 -0.99
C SER A 84 -11.03 2.53 -0.71
N TYR A 85 -10.76 1.99 0.48
CA TYR A 85 -11.30 0.72 0.96
C TYR A 85 -12.31 0.97 2.07
N ASN A 86 -13.41 0.20 2.11
CA ASN A 86 -14.19 0.20 3.34
C ASN A 86 -13.37 -0.42 4.50
N LEU A 87 -13.70 -0.06 5.75
CA LEU A 87 -12.93 -0.46 6.92
C LEU A 87 -12.73 -1.98 6.99
N ARG A 88 -13.78 -2.77 6.71
CA ARG A 88 -13.67 -4.23 6.73
C ARG A 88 -12.70 -4.78 5.69
N LYS A 89 -12.75 -4.28 4.46
CA LYS A 89 -11.83 -4.70 3.40
C LYS A 89 -10.40 -4.31 3.72
N TYR A 90 -10.20 -3.09 4.20
CA TYR A 90 -8.91 -2.59 4.62
C TYR A 90 -8.30 -3.51 5.68
N LEU A 91 -9.02 -3.78 6.79
CA LEU A 91 -8.55 -4.66 7.86
C LEU A 91 -8.26 -6.08 7.38
N ARG A 92 -9.10 -6.65 6.50
CA ARG A 92 -8.84 -7.97 5.90
C ARG A 92 -7.54 -8.02 5.12
N LEU A 93 -7.20 -6.96 4.42
CA LEU A 93 -5.92 -6.85 3.68
C LEU A 93 -4.75 -6.60 4.63
N ALA A 94 -4.91 -5.73 5.61
CA ALA A 94 -3.89 -5.44 6.62
C ALA A 94 -3.52 -6.71 7.43
N LEU A 95 -4.51 -7.47 7.89
CA LEU A 95 -4.31 -8.73 8.60
C LEU A 95 -3.64 -9.84 7.75
N LYS A 96 -3.68 -9.71 6.42
CA LYS A 96 -2.94 -10.58 5.50
C LYS A 96 -1.49 -10.12 5.29
N GLY A 97 -1.12 -8.99 5.86
CA GLY A 97 0.21 -8.42 5.72
C GLY A 97 0.46 -7.76 4.36
N HIS A 98 -0.57 -7.19 3.72
CA HIS A 98 -0.44 -6.54 2.42
C HIS A 98 0.41 -5.25 2.53
N PRO A 99 1.62 -5.16 1.95
CA PRO A 99 2.56 -4.06 2.19
C PRO A 99 1.97 -2.67 1.90
N THR A 100 1.30 -2.51 0.75
CA THR A 100 0.72 -1.22 0.34
C THR A 100 -0.38 -0.74 1.31
N VAL A 101 -1.16 -1.68 1.85
CA VAL A 101 -2.24 -1.36 2.80
C VAL A 101 -1.69 -1.05 4.18
N LEU A 102 -0.70 -1.81 4.65
CA LEU A 102 -0.02 -1.56 5.92
C LEU A 102 0.64 -0.19 5.97
N LEU A 103 1.11 0.32 4.81
CA LEU A 103 1.75 1.62 4.70
C LEU A 103 0.93 2.74 5.34
N LEU A 104 -0.41 2.73 5.16
CA LEU A 104 -1.31 3.77 5.66
C LEU A 104 -1.28 3.94 7.18
N LEU A 105 -0.92 2.88 7.93
CA LEU A 105 -0.78 2.94 9.40
C LEU A 105 0.42 3.78 9.86
N PHE A 106 1.40 3.99 8.98
CA PHE A 106 2.68 4.63 9.30
C PHE A 106 2.88 5.99 8.63
N VAL A 107 1.94 6.43 7.77
CA VAL A 107 2.06 7.73 7.09
C VAL A 107 2.13 8.86 8.12
N PRO A 108 3.14 9.74 8.06
CA PRO A 108 3.28 10.82 9.03
C PRO A 108 2.18 11.88 8.86
N PRO A 109 1.94 12.72 9.90
CA PRO A 109 0.88 13.72 9.91
C PRO A 109 0.93 14.69 8.70
N GLU A 110 2.12 15.06 8.25
CA GLU A 110 2.35 16.00 7.14
C GLU A 110 1.82 15.48 5.79
N LEU A 111 1.71 14.16 5.65
CA LEU A 111 1.20 13.48 4.46
C LEU A 111 -0.19 12.87 4.68
N THR A 112 -0.79 13.12 5.85
CA THR A 112 -2.15 12.70 6.19
C THR A 112 -3.14 13.79 5.83
N LEU A 113 -4.12 13.48 4.99
CA LEU A 113 -5.10 14.42 4.45
C LEU A 113 -6.40 14.44 5.26
N VAL A 114 -6.80 13.29 5.79
CA VAL A 114 -7.96 13.13 6.67
C VAL A 114 -7.61 12.15 7.78
N GLU A 115 -7.85 12.51 9.02
CA GLU A 115 -7.78 11.63 10.17
C GLU A 115 -8.84 12.00 11.19
N THR A 116 -9.85 11.16 11.36
CA THR A 116 -10.86 11.27 12.41
C THR A 116 -10.40 10.54 13.67
N ASP A 117 -11.20 10.62 14.76
CA ASP A 117 -10.93 9.82 15.97
C ASP A 117 -10.87 8.32 15.66
N LEU A 118 -11.80 7.81 14.83
CA LEU A 118 -11.76 6.41 14.37
C LEU A 118 -10.52 6.10 13.51
N GLY A 119 -10.06 7.05 12.71
CA GLY A 119 -8.80 6.90 11.94
C GLY A 119 -7.59 6.82 12.86
N ARG A 120 -7.56 7.58 13.92
CA ARG A 120 -6.50 7.58 14.94
C ARG A 120 -6.50 6.27 15.74
N GLU A 121 -7.68 5.80 16.15
CA GLU A 121 -7.86 4.49 16.79
C GLU A 121 -7.42 3.35 15.87
N LEU A 122 -7.78 3.39 14.57
CA LEU A 122 -7.32 2.42 13.58
C LEU A 122 -5.78 2.33 13.53
N ARG A 123 -5.08 3.46 13.53
CA ARG A 123 -3.61 3.49 13.60
C ARG A 123 -3.09 2.91 14.91
N GLY A 124 -3.79 3.12 16.01
CA GLY A 124 -3.48 2.56 17.32
C GLY A 124 -3.48 1.02 17.36
N LEU A 125 -4.17 0.38 16.40
CA LEU A 125 -4.22 -1.09 16.30
C LEU A 125 -2.99 -1.71 15.61
N THR A 126 -1.99 -0.92 15.25
CA THR A 126 -0.80 -1.42 14.52
C THR A 126 -0.19 -2.65 15.20
N GLY A 127 -0.03 -2.63 16.53
CA GLY A 127 0.50 -3.77 17.30
C GLY A 127 -0.34 -5.04 17.20
N SER A 128 -1.67 -4.92 17.12
CA SER A 128 -2.60 -6.05 16.95
C SER A 128 -2.69 -6.54 15.51
N ILE A 129 -2.38 -5.69 14.54
CA ILE A 129 -2.43 -6.01 13.11
C ILE A 129 -1.12 -6.69 12.66
N LEU A 130 0.02 -6.22 13.16
CA LEU A 130 1.31 -6.71 12.74
C LEU A 130 1.60 -8.12 13.25
N SER A 131 2.13 -8.94 12.37
CA SER A 131 2.53 -10.32 12.66
C SER A 131 3.55 -10.78 11.60
N LYS A 132 4.05 -12.00 11.73
CA LYS A 132 4.89 -12.63 10.69
C LYS A 132 4.22 -12.70 9.32
N ARG A 133 2.88 -12.55 9.25
CA ARG A 133 2.17 -12.42 7.97
C ARG A 133 2.61 -11.20 7.18
N ALA A 134 2.93 -10.10 7.85
CA ALA A 134 3.46 -8.91 7.18
C ALA A 134 4.80 -9.20 6.49
N GLY A 135 5.74 -9.85 7.17
CA GLY A 135 7.02 -10.27 6.59
C GLY A 135 6.84 -11.18 5.37
N ARG A 136 5.94 -12.19 5.47
CA ARG A 136 5.60 -13.06 4.33
C ARG A 136 5.00 -12.24 3.18
N GLY A 137 4.18 -11.23 3.48
CA GLY A 137 3.64 -10.30 2.51
C GLY A 137 4.74 -9.54 1.77
N TYR A 138 5.67 -8.93 2.50
CA TYR A 138 6.81 -8.21 1.92
C TYR A 138 7.67 -9.12 1.03
N LEU A 139 8.00 -10.34 1.49
CA LEU A 139 8.73 -11.33 0.70
C LEU A 139 7.99 -11.69 -0.59
N GLY A 140 6.70 -11.97 -0.51
CA GLY A 140 5.90 -12.34 -1.69
C GLY A 140 5.78 -11.21 -2.71
N TYR A 141 5.65 -9.96 -2.24
CA TYR A 141 5.61 -8.80 -3.12
C TYR A 141 6.98 -8.50 -3.74
N LEU A 142 8.06 -8.58 -2.96
CA LEU A 142 9.44 -8.45 -3.48
C LEU A 142 9.69 -9.49 -4.57
N HIS A 143 9.43 -10.76 -4.28
CA HIS A 143 9.56 -11.85 -5.24
C HIS A 143 8.75 -11.59 -6.52
N GLY A 144 7.49 -11.15 -6.38
CA GLY A 144 6.66 -10.80 -7.53
C GLY A 144 7.20 -9.62 -8.37
N GLN A 145 7.90 -8.65 -7.76
CA GLN A 145 8.56 -7.57 -8.51
C GLN A 145 9.83 -8.07 -9.22
N ARG A 146 10.61 -8.92 -8.54
CA ARG A 146 11.78 -9.57 -9.11
C ARG A 146 11.42 -10.43 -10.35
N GLU A 147 10.36 -11.24 -10.25
CA GLU A 147 9.89 -12.05 -11.37
C GLU A 147 9.43 -11.20 -12.57
N ARG A 148 8.78 -10.05 -12.32
CA ARG A 148 8.42 -9.11 -13.38
C ARG A 148 9.64 -8.48 -14.02
N LEU A 149 10.64 -8.11 -13.20
CA LEU A 149 11.91 -7.56 -13.66
C LEU A 149 12.64 -8.55 -14.58
N LEU A 150 12.62 -9.86 -14.24
CA LEU A 150 13.21 -10.94 -15.01
C LEU A 150 12.34 -11.42 -16.19
N GLY A 151 11.11 -10.91 -16.33
CA GLY A 151 10.18 -11.34 -17.37
C GLY A 151 9.64 -12.78 -17.19
N THR A 152 9.81 -13.38 -16.01
CA THR A 152 9.37 -14.76 -15.72
C THR A 152 7.92 -14.84 -15.21
N ARG A 153 7.32 -13.74 -14.83
CA ARG A 153 5.93 -13.69 -14.35
C ARG A 153 4.99 -12.98 -15.31
N GLY A 154 4.00 -13.74 -15.79
CA GLY A 154 2.94 -13.24 -16.66
C GLY A 154 3.36 -13.11 -18.12
N GLN A 155 2.46 -12.58 -18.97
CA GLN A 155 2.85 -12.20 -20.32
C GLN A 155 3.95 -11.14 -20.23
N MET A 156 5.00 -11.30 -21.02
CA MET A 156 6.12 -10.35 -21.15
C MET A 156 5.62 -9.00 -21.68
N ARG A 157 4.83 -8.30 -20.88
CA ARG A 157 4.51 -6.90 -21.14
C ARG A 157 5.61 -6.08 -20.51
N VAL A 158 6.50 -5.61 -21.34
CA VAL A 158 7.39 -4.52 -20.99
C VAL A 158 6.48 -3.31 -20.75
N ASN A 159 6.14 -3.06 -19.47
CA ASN A 159 5.22 -1.96 -19.12
C ASN A 159 5.83 -0.58 -19.38
N ARG A 160 7.17 -0.51 -19.45
CA ARG A 160 7.96 0.73 -19.64
C ARG A 160 9.12 0.47 -20.58
N PRO A 161 8.84 0.33 -21.91
CA PRO A 161 9.89 0.11 -22.90
C PRO A 161 10.93 1.24 -22.87
N GLU A 162 10.51 2.46 -22.56
CA GLU A 162 11.37 3.61 -22.42
C GLU A 162 12.46 3.45 -21.33
N LEU A 163 12.14 2.77 -20.22
CA LEU A 163 13.14 2.51 -19.17
C LEU A 163 14.10 1.40 -19.58
N VAL A 164 13.58 0.37 -20.26
CA VAL A 164 14.42 -0.73 -20.77
C VAL A 164 15.37 -0.23 -21.86
N GLU A 165 14.91 0.67 -22.75
CA GLU A 165 15.74 1.30 -23.78
C GLU A 165 16.85 2.17 -23.15
N ALA A 166 16.51 2.97 -22.13
CA ALA A 166 17.44 3.88 -21.49
C ALA A 166 18.45 3.19 -20.56
N HIS A 167 18.04 2.11 -19.86
CA HIS A 167 18.82 1.53 -18.75
C HIS A 167 19.10 0.03 -18.90
N GLY A 168 18.57 -0.61 -19.94
CA GLY A 168 18.70 -2.05 -20.15
C GLY A 168 17.68 -2.91 -19.36
N PHE A 169 16.92 -2.32 -18.43
CA PHE A 169 15.91 -3.00 -17.62
C PHE A 169 14.85 -2.00 -17.08
N ASP A 170 13.70 -2.52 -16.61
CA ASP A 170 12.67 -1.68 -15.99
C ASP A 170 13.09 -1.29 -14.56
N THR A 171 13.69 -0.11 -14.43
CA THR A 171 14.18 0.44 -13.14
C THR A 171 13.08 0.63 -12.10
N LYS A 172 11.81 0.79 -12.50
CA LYS A 172 10.69 0.93 -11.57
C LYS A 172 10.34 -0.41 -10.89
N TYR A 173 10.39 -1.54 -11.60
CA TYR A 173 10.24 -2.85 -10.97
C TYR A 173 11.41 -3.17 -10.03
N ALA A 174 12.62 -2.87 -10.47
CA ALA A 174 13.83 -3.03 -9.67
C ALA A 174 13.75 -2.21 -8.36
N MET A 175 13.46 -0.93 -8.47
CA MET A 175 13.29 -0.02 -7.34
C MET A 175 12.21 -0.54 -6.37
N HIS A 176 11.06 -1.02 -6.88
CA HIS A 176 10.02 -1.56 -6.02
C HIS A 176 10.47 -2.81 -5.25
N ALA A 177 11.25 -3.71 -5.89
CA ALA A 177 11.78 -4.89 -5.23
C ALA A 177 12.74 -4.52 -4.10
N VAL A 178 13.72 -3.65 -4.37
CA VAL A 178 14.70 -3.19 -3.38
C VAL A 178 14.00 -2.47 -2.21
N ARG A 179 13.07 -1.56 -2.49
CA ARG A 179 12.29 -0.84 -1.49
C ARG A 179 11.51 -1.80 -0.57
N LEU A 180 10.79 -2.75 -1.15
CA LEU A 180 10.03 -3.75 -0.38
C LEU A 180 10.93 -4.58 0.52
N GLY A 181 12.13 -4.93 0.07
CA GLY A 181 13.11 -5.63 0.88
C GLY A 181 13.51 -4.84 2.13
N TYR A 182 13.96 -3.60 1.95
CA TYR A 182 14.36 -2.74 3.08
C TYR A 182 13.21 -2.40 4.02
N GLN A 183 12.03 -2.09 3.51
CA GLN A 183 10.86 -1.82 4.35
C GLN A 183 10.39 -3.06 5.12
N GLY A 184 10.44 -4.23 4.48
CA GLY A 184 10.13 -5.47 5.18
C GLY A 184 11.12 -5.80 6.30
N LEU A 185 12.42 -5.53 6.10
CA LEU A 185 13.45 -5.65 7.13
C LEU A 185 13.16 -4.73 8.30
N GLU A 186 12.98 -3.43 8.06
CA GLU A 186 12.67 -2.46 9.10
C GLU A 186 11.42 -2.90 9.90
N LEU A 187 10.36 -3.31 9.20
CA LEU A 187 9.11 -3.73 9.85
C LEU A 187 9.30 -4.95 10.75
N LEU A 188 10.08 -5.95 10.31
CA LEU A 188 10.33 -7.16 11.11
C LEU A 188 11.25 -6.93 12.29
N GLU A 189 12.19 -6.00 12.16
CA GLU A 189 13.18 -5.66 13.19
C GLU A 189 12.60 -4.71 14.24
N THR A 190 11.77 -3.76 13.85
CA THR A 190 11.33 -2.66 14.70
C THR A 190 9.82 -2.61 14.98
N GLY A 191 9.02 -3.34 14.22
CA GLY A 191 7.55 -3.21 14.23
C GLY A 191 7.03 -1.90 13.64
N ARG A 192 7.85 -1.15 12.90
CA ARG A 192 7.54 0.18 12.35
C ARG A 192 8.05 0.34 10.93
N LEU A 193 7.51 1.36 10.25
CA LEU A 193 8.04 1.87 8.99
C LEU A 193 8.31 3.36 9.16
N THR A 194 9.53 3.78 8.90
CA THR A 194 9.91 5.20 8.87
C THR A 194 9.60 5.77 7.50
N LEU A 195 8.80 6.82 7.48
CA LEU A 195 8.35 7.49 6.26
C LEU A 195 8.52 9.01 6.40
N PRO A 196 9.11 9.68 5.40
CA PRO A 196 9.79 9.11 4.24
C PRO A 196 10.92 8.16 4.62
N MET A 197 11.36 7.32 3.66
CA MET A 197 12.46 6.36 3.92
C MET A 197 13.71 7.08 4.44
N PRO A 198 14.37 6.56 5.49
CA PRO A 198 15.57 7.19 6.03
C PRO A 198 16.79 6.98 5.12
N GLU A 199 17.78 7.89 5.28
CA GLU A 199 19.09 7.68 4.69
C GLU A 199 19.89 6.61 5.48
N PRO A 200 20.78 5.85 4.85
CA PRO A 200 21.14 5.93 3.41
C PRO A 200 20.23 5.09 2.49
N THR A 201 19.20 4.45 3.04
CA THR A 201 18.32 3.52 2.28
C THR A 201 17.59 4.25 1.15
N ARG A 202 17.10 5.45 1.41
CA ARG A 202 16.39 6.27 0.41
C ARG A 202 17.27 6.55 -0.80
N SER A 203 18.51 7.01 -0.58
CA SER A 203 19.45 7.28 -1.66
C SER A 203 19.78 6.02 -2.47
N ARG A 204 19.94 4.87 -1.84
CA ARG A 204 20.16 3.59 -2.54
C ARG A 204 18.98 3.23 -3.46
N VAL A 205 17.76 3.32 -2.94
CA VAL A 205 16.53 3.02 -3.71
C VAL A 205 16.36 4.04 -4.85
N MET A 206 16.71 5.31 -4.63
CA MET A 206 16.67 6.34 -5.66
C MET A 206 17.69 6.07 -6.76
N ALA A 207 18.92 5.69 -6.43
CA ALA A 207 19.95 5.35 -7.43
C ALA A 207 19.48 4.22 -8.37
N VAL A 208 18.75 3.22 -7.84
CA VAL A 208 18.12 2.17 -8.67
C VAL A 208 17.04 2.77 -9.58
N ARG A 209 16.18 3.66 -9.05
CA ARG A 209 15.11 4.31 -9.82
C ARG A 209 15.66 5.12 -10.99
N LEU A 210 16.80 5.81 -10.78
CA LEU A 210 17.43 6.67 -11.76
C LEU A 210 18.30 5.89 -12.78
N GLY A 211 18.47 4.59 -12.60
CA GLY A 211 19.32 3.77 -13.47
C GLY A 211 20.82 4.02 -13.29
N GLU A 212 21.22 4.51 -12.12
CA GLU A 212 22.63 4.78 -11.75
C GLU A 212 23.39 3.50 -11.36
N ARG A 213 22.68 2.37 -11.29
CA ARG A 213 23.21 1.05 -10.96
C ARG A 213 22.99 0.09 -12.13
N SER A 214 23.97 -0.74 -12.38
CA SER A 214 23.88 -1.81 -13.40
C SER A 214 22.83 -2.86 -13.01
N PHE A 215 22.34 -3.59 -13.99
CA PHE A 215 21.36 -4.67 -13.76
C PHE A 215 21.87 -5.72 -12.79
N ASP A 216 23.14 -6.15 -12.95
CA ASP A 216 23.74 -7.17 -12.09
C ASP A 216 23.90 -6.70 -10.65
N GLU A 217 24.30 -5.44 -10.42
CA GLU A 217 24.37 -4.85 -9.06
C GLU A 217 22.99 -4.80 -8.42
N VAL A 218 21.96 -4.44 -9.18
CA VAL A 218 20.59 -4.36 -8.67
C VAL A 218 20.04 -5.74 -8.36
N LEU A 219 20.30 -6.75 -9.19
CA LEU A 219 19.92 -8.14 -8.90
C LEU A 219 20.62 -8.66 -7.63
N ALA A 220 21.91 -8.42 -7.50
CA ALA A 220 22.66 -8.80 -6.31
C ALA A 220 22.09 -8.15 -5.04
N GLU A 221 21.70 -6.86 -5.11
CA GLU A 221 21.06 -6.16 -3.99
C GLU A 221 19.67 -6.74 -3.67
N ILE A 222 18.85 -7.04 -4.68
CA ILE A 222 17.55 -7.69 -4.49
C ILE A 222 17.72 -9.05 -3.81
N ASP A 223 18.64 -9.88 -4.26
CA ASP A 223 18.90 -11.21 -3.71
C ASP A 223 19.40 -11.10 -2.26
N GLU A 224 20.26 -10.14 -1.95
CA GLU A 224 20.77 -9.91 -0.61
C GLU A 224 19.67 -9.41 0.35
N VAL A 225 18.86 -8.43 -0.04
CA VAL A 225 17.78 -7.96 0.84
C VAL A 225 16.69 -9.02 1.01
N GLN A 226 16.43 -9.84 0.01
CA GLN A 226 15.51 -10.98 0.11
C GLN A 226 16.02 -12.03 1.11
N ARG A 227 17.30 -12.37 1.06
CA ARG A 227 17.94 -13.30 1.99
C ARG A 227 17.83 -12.77 3.43
N ARG A 228 18.24 -11.51 3.65
CA ARG A 228 18.15 -10.85 4.95
C ARG A 228 16.72 -10.79 5.48
N LEU A 229 15.76 -10.47 4.63
CA LEU A 229 14.33 -10.42 4.99
C LEU A 229 13.81 -11.80 5.42
N SER A 230 14.26 -12.87 4.75
CA SER A 230 13.93 -14.25 5.14
C SER A 230 14.52 -14.63 6.50
N GLU A 231 15.75 -14.21 6.77
CA GLU A 231 16.40 -14.42 8.07
C GLU A 231 15.73 -13.61 9.18
N ALA A 232 15.39 -12.34 8.91
CA ALA A 232 14.68 -11.49 9.85
C ALA A 232 13.29 -12.06 10.18
N LEU A 233 12.58 -12.63 9.19
CA LEU A 233 11.28 -13.29 9.39
C LEU A 233 11.38 -14.49 10.35
N ALA A 234 12.48 -15.22 10.30
CA ALA A 234 12.72 -16.35 11.22
C ALA A 234 13.03 -15.91 12.66
N LYS A 235 13.62 -14.72 12.82
CA LYS A 235 14.14 -14.21 14.11
C LYS A 235 13.24 -13.16 14.77
N THR A 236 12.29 -12.57 14.03
CA THR A 236 11.44 -11.47 14.54
C THR A 236 10.65 -11.87 15.78
N SER A 237 10.48 -10.92 16.69
CA SER A 237 9.61 -11.03 17.87
C SER A 237 8.12 -10.80 17.57
N LEU A 238 7.76 -10.45 16.34
CA LEU A 238 6.37 -10.31 15.95
C LEU A 238 5.62 -11.64 16.11
N PRO A 239 4.34 -11.61 16.55
CA PRO A 239 3.55 -12.82 16.70
C PRO A 239 3.36 -13.54 15.36
N ASP A 240 3.13 -14.85 15.39
CA ASP A 240 2.89 -15.63 14.16
C ASP A 240 1.65 -15.17 13.41
N GLU A 241 0.60 -14.79 14.14
CA GLU A 241 -0.70 -14.34 13.65
C GLU A 241 -1.11 -13.01 14.30
N PRO A 242 -1.89 -12.16 13.61
CA PRO A 242 -2.40 -10.93 14.19
C PRO A 242 -3.48 -11.22 15.24
N ASP A 243 -3.67 -10.28 16.18
CA ASP A 243 -4.76 -10.34 17.16
C ASP A 243 -6.10 -10.00 16.51
N ARG A 244 -6.74 -11.03 15.94
CA ARG A 244 -8.02 -10.88 15.27
C ARG A 244 -9.13 -10.47 16.21
N HIS A 245 -9.08 -10.85 17.49
CA HIS A 245 -10.12 -10.53 18.46
C HIS A 245 -10.20 -9.03 18.71
N VAL A 246 -9.05 -8.41 18.97
CA VAL A 246 -8.95 -6.94 19.16
C VAL A 246 -9.38 -6.20 17.90
N VAL A 247 -8.90 -6.64 16.73
CA VAL A 247 -9.22 -5.97 15.46
C VAL A 247 -10.70 -6.13 15.08
N ASP A 248 -11.29 -7.29 15.33
CA ASP A 248 -12.73 -7.52 15.07
C ASP A 248 -13.61 -6.72 16.03
N GLY A 249 -13.24 -6.65 17.31
CA GLY A 249 -13.89 -5.79 18.29
C GLY A 249 -13.92 -4.32 17.86
N PHE A 250 -12.79 -3.79 17.42
CA PHE A 250 -12.74 -2.43 16.86
C PHE A 250 -13.61 -2.27 15.62
N LEU A 251 -13.58 -3.24 14.70
CA LEU A 251 -14.38 -3.19 13.46
C LEU A 251 -15.88 -3.07 13.78
N VAL A 252 -16.38 -3.88 14.71
CA VAL A 252 -17.79 -3.86 15.12
C VAL A 252 -18.15 -2.55 15.80
N ASP A 253 -17.31 -2.10 16.75
CA ASP A 253 -17.54 -0.86 17.48
C ASP A 253 -17.50 0.40 16.56
N ALA A 254 -16.57 0.44 15.62
CA ALA A 254 -16.48 1.52 14.65
C ALA A 254 -17.76 1.67 13.81
N TYR A 255 -18.33 0.58 13.34
CA TYR A 255 -19.62 0.62 12.63
C TYR A 255 -20.78 1.01 13.53
N ARG A 256 -20.85 0.47 14.78
CA ARG A 256 -21.90 0.85 15.74
C ARG A 256 -21.89 2.36 15.99
N ARG A 257 -20.73 2.93 16.28
CA ARG A 257 -20.58 4.39 16.49
C ARG A 257 -20.92 5.20 15.24
N ALA A 258 -20.44 4.79 14.07
CA ALA A 258 -20.69 5.51 12.82
C ALA A 258 -22.18 5.52 12.43
N TRP A 259 -22.94 4.48 12.79
CA TRP A 259 -24.36 4.36 12.46
C TRP A 259 -25.26 4.84 13.60
N GLY A 260 -24.69 5.22 14.76
CA GLY A 260 -25.47 5.62 15.94
C GLY A 260 -26.28 4.47 16.56
N TRP A 261 -25.79 3.24 16.44
CA TRP A 261 -26.46 2.08 17.02
C TRP A 261 -25.97 1.82 18.45
N SER A 262 -26.93 1.66 19.36
CA SER A 262 -26.70 1.33 20.77
C SER A 262 -26.35 -0.15 20.99
#